data_72f7ac36cbda18f8b261b2088882a539
#
_entry.id   72f7ac36cbda18f8b261b2088882a539
#
_cell.length_a   1.000
_cell.length_b   1.000
_cell.length_c   1.000
_cell.angle_alpha   90.00
_cell.angle_beta   90.00
_cell.angle_gamma   90.00
#
_symmetry.space_group_name_H-M   'P 1'
#
loop_
_entity.id
_entity.type
_entity.pdbx_description
1 polymer ?
#
loop_
_entity_poly.entity_id
_entity_poly.type
_entity_poly.pdbx_seq_one_letter_code
_entity_poly.pdbx_strand_id
1 'polypeptide(L)'
;MAASSRREDTVIDYLRADFGHVSAERLVSGPGLENLYRAVAALDGADAPQRNAAEITTAALDGTCPIARTAVELFCAMLGAIAGNAALMFGARGGVYIAGGIAPRLTGFLARSEFRARFERKGRLRNYLASIPTGVIVHPTATFVGLQSMAKRTSDAASRARPLAADSRG
;
A
#
# COMPACT_ATOMS: atom_id res chain seq x y z
N MET A 1 0.12 13.68 -4.42
CA MET A 1 0.99 13.21 -3.32
C MET A 1 2.18 14.16 -3.19
N ALA A 2 2.71 14.39 -1.98
CA ALA A 2 3.94 15.18 -1.81
C ALA A 2 5.17 14.26 -1.95
N ALA A 3 6.13 14.69 -2.78
CA ALA A 3 7.42 14.03 -2.90
C ALA A 3 8.29 14.28 -1.67
N SER A 4 9.29 13.45 -1.45
CA SER A 4 10.25 13.57 -0.37
C SER A 4 11.71 13.58 -0.86
N SER A 5 11.91 13.56 -2.18
CA SER A 5 13.20 13.68 -2.85
C SER A 5 13.03 14.28 -4.23
N ARG A 6 14.11 14.86 -4.77
CA ARG A 6 14.11 15.40 -6.15
C ARG A 6 13.73 14.33 -7.19
N ARG A 7 14.17 13.09 -6.98
CA ARG A 7 13.81 11.98 -7.88
C ARG A 7 12.31 11.72 -7.90
N GLU A 8 11.67 11.74 -6.71
CA GLU A 8 10.22 11.61 -6.61
C GLU A 8 9.48 12.79 -7.25
N ASP A 9 9.97 14.03 -7.07
CA ASP A 9 9.39 15.21 -7.72
C ASP A 9 9.40 15.03 -9.24
N THR A 10 10.54 14.64 -9.82
CA THR A 10 10.70 14.45 -11.27
C THR A 10 9.77 13.33 -11.79
N VAL A 11 9.65 12.22 -11.05
CA VAL A 11 8.74 11.12 -11.41
C VAL A 11 7.27 11.57 -11.35
N ILE A 12 6.88 12.30 -10.31
CA ILE A 12 5.52 12.82 -10.17
C ILE A 12 5.23 13.85 -11.26
N ASP A 13 6.17 14.72 -11.61
CA ASP A 13 6.01 15.71 -12.67
C ASP A 13 5.86 15.04 -14.04
N TYR A 14 6.66 14.01 -14.32
CA TYR A 14 6.51 13.20 -15.54
C TYR A 14 5.08 12.61 -15.63
N LEU A 15 4.62 11.98 -14.56
CA LEU A 15 3.28 11.38 -14.55
C LEU A 15 2.15 12.42 -14.56
N ARG A 16 2.40 13.64 -14.07
CA ARG A 16 1.42 14.73 -14.12
C ARG A 16 1.11 15.17 -15.54
N ALA A 17 2.06 15.05 -16.45
CA ALA A 17 1.81 15.33 -17.86
C ALA A 17 0.72 14.42 -18.45
N ASP A 18 0.66 13.15 -18.01
CA ASP A 18 -0.35 12.19 -18.50
C ASP A 18 -1.69 12.28 -17.75
N PHE A 19 -1.63 12.49 -16.42
CA PHE A 19 -2.80 12.34 -15.54
C PHE A 19 -3.37 13.66 -15.00
N GLY A 20 -2.68 14.79 -15.22
CA GLY A 20 -3.00 16.05 -14.54
C GLY A 20 -2.79 15.97 -13.04
N HIS A 21 -3.59 15.13 -12.35
CA HIS A 21 -3.47 14.84 -10.93
C HIS A 21 -2.88 13.45 -10.68
N VAL A 22 -1.81 13.39 -9.88
CA VAL A 22 -1.18 12.12 -9.49
C VAL A 22 -1.62 11.75 -8.07
N SER A 23 -2.66 10.91 -7.99
CA SER A 23 -3.13 10.36 -6.71
C SER A 23 -2.18 9.30 -6.15
N ALA A 24 -2.37 8.94 -4.87
CA ALA A 24 -1.64 7.83 -4.26
C ALA A 24 -1.81 6.51 -5.05
N GLU A 25 -3.01 6.23 -5.54
CA GLU A 25 -3.30 5.03 -6.33
C GLU A 25 -2.48 4.96 -7.62
N ARG A 26 -2.23 6.12 -8.28
CA ARG A 26 -1.39 6.19 -9.50
C ARG A 26 0.05 5.79 -9.27
N LEU A 27 0.48 5.63 -8.01
CA LEU A 27 1.84 5.30 -7.60
C LEU A 27 1.95 3.98 -6.84
N VAL A 28 0.96 3.65 -5.97
CA VAL A 28 1.07 2.50 -5.05
C VAL A 28 0.00 1.42 -5.29
N SER A 29 -0.33 1.20 -6.54
CA SER A 29 -1.17 0.10 -7.03
C SER A 29 -0.42 -0.75 -8.05
N GLY A 30 -1.06 -1.79 -8.62
CA GLY A 30 -0.52 -2.53 -9.75
C GLY A 30 -0.19 -1.61 -10.94
N PRO A 31 -1.19 -0.92 -11.49
CA PRO A 31 -0.96 0.10 -12.52
C PRO A 31 -0.01 1.21 -12.07
N GLY A 32 0.02 1.54 -10.77
CA GLY A 32 0.95 2.52 -10.20
C GLY A 32 2.41 2.09 -10.31
N LEU A 33 2.71 0.80 -10.07
CA LEU A 33 4.06 0.26 -10.27
C LEU A 33 4.49 0.30 -11.74
N GLU A 34 3.56 0.03 -12.66
CA GLU A 34 3.79 0.17 -14.11
C GLU A 34 4.08 1.62 -14.50
N ASN A 35 3.33 2.58 -13.93
CA ASN A 35 3.58 4.01 -14.10
C ASN A 35 4.97 4.41 -13.60
N LEU A 36 5.37 3.95 -12.42
CA LEU A 36 6.70 4.21 -11.87
C LEU A 36 7.79 3.64 -12.76
N TYR A 37 7.63 2.40 -13.24
CA TYR A 37 8.58 1.76 -14.14
C TYR A 37 8.77 2.55 -15.44
N ARG A 38 7.66 2.94 -16.09
CA ARG A 38 7.67 3.76 -17.30
C ARG A 38 8.33 5.12 -17.08
N ALA A 39 7.98 5.78 -15.97
CA ALA A 39 8.56 7.09 -15.63
C ALA A 39 10.07 7.00 -15.38
N VAL A 40 10.52 5.98 -14.64
CA VAL A 40 11.95 5.74 -14.39
C VAL A 40 12.70 5.49 -15.71
N ALA A 41 12.16 4.62 -16.57
CA ALA A 41 12.77 4.34 -17.88
C ALA A 41 12.93 5.61 -18.72
N ALA A 42 11.86 6.39 -18.84
CA ALA A 42 11.88 7.63 -19.65
C ALA A 42 12.86 8.67 -19.08
N LEU A 43 12.90 8.86 -17.77
CA LEU A 43 13.76 9.83 -17.11
C LEU A 43 15.25 9.43 -17.15
N ASP A 44 15.54 8.14 -17.20
CA ASP A 44 16.91 7.62 -17.30
C ASP A 44 17.35 7.42 -18.75
N GLY A 45 16.49 7.76 -19.74
CA GLY A 45 16.79 7.61 -21.16
C GLY A 45 17.02 6.15 -21.56
N ALA A 46 16.41 5.21 -20.86
CA ALA A 46 16.59 3.79 -21.07
C ALA A 46 15.48 3.21 -21.95
N ASP A 47 15.88 2.42 -22.95
CA ASP A 47 14.94 1.59 -23.71
C ASP A 47 14.51 0.41 -22.84
N ALA A 48 13.29 0.45 -22.35
CA ALA A 48 12.73 -0.56 -21.46
C ALA A 48 11.43 -1.12 -22.04
N PRO A 49 11.32 -2.46 -22.21
CA PRO A 49 10.12 -3.07 -22.72
C PRO A 49 8.94 -2.83 -21.78
N GLN A 50 7.75 -2.75 -22.33
CA GLN A 50 6.54 -2.67 -21.53
C GLN A 50 6.40 -3.94 -20.67
N ARG A 51 6.14 -3.76 -19.39
CA ARG A 51 5.98 -4.85 -18.40
C ARG A 51 4.79 -4.58 -17.52
N ASN A 52 4.08 -5.64 -17.15
CA ASN A 52 3.06 -5.58 -16.11
C ASN A 52 3.69 -5.60 -14.71
N ALA A 53 2.88 -5.29 -13.68
CA ALA A 53 3.35 -5.20 -12.29
C ALA A 53 4.00 -6.50 -11.78
N ALA A 54 3.56 -7.67 -12.22
CA ALA A 54 4.13 -8.95 -11.81
C ALA A 54 5.53 -9.17 -12.42
N GLU A 55 5.70 -8.85 -13.71
CA GLU A 55 6.98 -8.91 -14.41
C GLU A 55 7.99 -7.91 -13.85
N ILE A 56 7.55 -6.69 -13.54
CA ILE A 56 8.39 -5.66 -12.89
C ILE A 56 8.85 -6.17 -11.52
N THR A 57 7.92 -6.72 -10.72
CA THR A 57 8.25 -7.26 -9.41
C THR A 57 9.27 -8.39 -9.51
N THR A 58 9.07 -9.34 -10.42
CA THR A 58 9.99 -10.46 -10.65
C THR A 58 11.37 -9.97 -11.07
N ALA A 59 11.43 -9.11 -12.11
CA ALA A 59 12.70 -8.58 -12.61
C ALA A 59 13.47 -7.75 -11.56
N ALA A 60 12.76 -7.06 -10.67
CA ALA A 60 13.36 -6.34 -9.56
C ALA A 60 13.94 -7.27 -8.49
N LEU A 61 13.23 -8.35 -8.16
CA LEU A 61 13.67 -9.34 -7.16
C LEU A 61 14.85 -10.17 -7.64
N ASP A 62 14.83 -10.58 -8.91
CA ASP A 62 15.88 -11.36 -9.54
C ASP A 62 17.12 -10.50 -9.89
N GLY A 63 17.01 -9.16 -9.78
CA GLY A 63 18.11 -8.24 -10.09
C GLY A 63 18.41 -8.12 -11.58
N THR A 64 17.54 -8.64 -12.46
CA THR A 64 17.76 -8.66 -13.92
C THR A 64 17.47 -7.32 -14.60
N CYS A 65 16.78 -6.39 -13.94
CA CYS A 65 16.41 -5.09 -14.49
C CYS A 65 16.59 -3.96 -13.45
N PRO A 66 17.62 -3.09 -13.63
CA PRO A 66 17.85 -1.96 -12.71
C PRO A 66 16.68 -0.98 -12.65
N ILE A 67 16.00 -0.74 -13.78
CA ILE A 67 14.82 0.14 -13.83
C ILE A 67 13.68 -0.44 -13.00
N ALA A 68 13.42 -1.74 -13.12
CA ALA A 68 12.40 -2.43 -12.32
C ALA A 68 12.74 -2.34 -10.83
N ARG A 69 14.00 -2.51 -10.48
CA ARG A 69 14.46 -2.37 -9.10
C ARG A 69 14.22 -0.96 -8.57
N THR A 70 14.61 0.07 -9.30
CA THR A 70 14.37 1.48 -8.92
C THR A 70 12.86 1.79 -8.79
N ALA A 71 12.04 1.27 -9.71
CA ALA A 71 10.59 1.44 -9.63
C ALA A 71 10.00 0.80 -8.36
N VAL A 72 10.45 -0.41 -7.98
CA VAL A 72 10.00 -1.08 -6.75
C VAL A 72 10.52 -0.37 -5.49
N GLU A 73 11.74 0.17 -5.51
CA GLU A 73 12.28 0.99 -4.42
C GLU A 73 11.43 2.25 -4.18
N LEU A 74 11.09 2.98 -5.25
CA LEU A 74 10.19 4.14 -5.19
C LEU A 74 8.80 3.76 -4.70
N PHE A 75 8.24 2.65 -5.22
CA PHE A 75 6.96 2.12 -4.78
C PHE A 75 6.94 1.88 -3.27
N CYS A 76 7.95 1.19 -2.74
CA CYS A 76 8.03 0.89 -1.31
C CYS A 76 8.18 2.16 -0.45
N ALA A 77 9.01 3.11 -0.89
CA ALA A 77 9.20 4.38 -0.21
C ALA A 77 7.92 5.21 -0.17
N MET A 78 7.22 5.33 -1.30
CA MET A 78 5.95 6.05 -1.41
C MET A 78 4.83 5.35 -0.62
N LEU A 79 4.77 4.02 -0.66
CA LEU A 79 3.83 3.23 0.15
C LEU A 79 4.03 3.49 1.65
N GLY A 80 5.28 3.52 2.11
CA GLY A 80 5.62 3.87 3.48
C GLY A 80 5.15 5.26 3.87
N ALA A 81 5.39 6.25 3.01
CA ALA A 81 4.94 7.62 3.25
C ALA A 81 3.42 7.74 3.36
N ILE A 82 2.68 7.06 2.48
CA ILE A 82 1.20 7.03 2.47
C ILE A 82 0.66 6.29 3.69
N ALA A 83 1.22 5.12 4.02
CA ALA A 83 0.82 4.35 5.19
C ALA A 83 1.03 5.15 6.50
N GLY A 84 2.14 5.88 6.61
CA GLY A 84 2.39 6.78 7.74
C GLY A 84 1.40 7.95 7.82
N ASN A 85 1.00 8.53 6.69
CA ASN A 85 -0.05 9.55 6.65
C ASN A 85 -1.40 8.98 7.09
N ALA A 86 -1.76 7.79 6.62
CA ALA A 86 -2.99 7.10 7.01
C ALA A 86 -3.00 6.79 8.52
N ALA A 87 -1.88 6.31 9.06
CA ALA A 87 -1.74 6.06 10.49
C ALA A 87 -2.01 7.31 11.34
N LEU A 88 -1.52 8.47 10.92
CA LEU A 88 -1.78 9.75 11.61
C LEU A 88 -3.23 10.22 11.42
N MET A 89 -3.77 10.09 10.21
CA MET A 89 -5.13 10.53 9.89
C MET A 89 -6.19 9.78 10.73
N PHE A 90 -5.99 8.47 10.91
CA PHE A 90 -6.92 7.62 11.66
C PHE A 90 -6.53 7.42 13.13
N GLY A 91 -5.44 8.01 13.60
CA GLY A 91 -4.95 7.81 14.96
C GLY A 91 -4.65 6.34 15.27
N ALA A 92 -4.20 5.58 14.27
CA ALA A 92 -3.97 4.15 14.42
C ALA A 92 -2.90 3.85 15.47
N ARG A 93 -3.19 2.91 16.38
CA ARG A 93 -2.26 2.43 17.42
C ARG A 93 -2.06 0.92 17.36
N GLY A 94 -3.05 0.17 16.88
CA GLY A 94 -3.02 -1.28 16.81
C GLY A 94 -2.19 -1.84 15.64
N GLY A 95 -1.78 -0.99 14.71
CA GLY A 95 -0.97 -1.40 13.55
C GLY A 95 -1.50 -0.87 12.23
N VAL A 96 -0.65 -0.93 11.20
CA VAL A 96 -1.01 -0.70 9.81
C VAL A 96 -0.67 -1.95 9.00
N TYR A 97 -1.67 -2.51 8.36
CA TYR A 97 -1.55 -3.76 7.62
C TYR A 97 -1.71 -3.51 6.13
N ILE A 98 -0.68 -3.83 5.37
CA ILE A 98 -0.66 -3.69 3.91
C ILE A 98 -1.28 -4.95 3.30
N ALA A 99 -2.33 -4.78 2.52
CA ALA A 99 -3.00 -5.84 1.79
C ALA A 99 -2.93 -5.59 0.29
N GLY A 100 -3.24 -6.60 -0.52
CA GLY A 100 -3.29 -6.52 -1.98
C GLY A 100 -2.37 -7.52 -2.66
N GLY A 101 -2.39 -7.54 -3.99
CA GLY A 101 -1.69 -8.58 -4.78
C GLY A 101 -0.17 -8.41 -4.89
N ILE A 102 0.36 -7.20 -4.70
CA ILE A 102 1.79 -6.89 -4.87
C ILE A 102 2.56 -7.09 -3.57
N ALA A 103 2.05 -6.57 -2.46
CA ALA A 103 2.76 -6.55 -1.17
C ALA A 103 3.21 -7.93 -0.69
N PRO A 104 2.42 -9.02 -0.81
CA PRO A 104 2.85 -10.37 -0.43
C PRO A 104 4.07 -10.86 -1.20
N ARG A 105 4.23 -10.46 -2.46
CA ARG A 105 5.38 -10.83 -3.29
C ARG A 105 6.64 -10.04 -2.92
N LEU A 106 6.47 -8.87 -2.31
CA LEU A 106 7.53 -7.95 -1.94
C LEU A 106 7.91 -8.00 -0.46
N THR A 107 7.42 -8.95 0.35
CA THR A 107 7.65 -8.97 1.81
C THR A 107 9.12 -8.85 2.19
N GLY A 108 9.99 -9.67 1.60
CA GLY A 108 11.42 -9.62 1.84
C GLY A 108 12.09 -8.34 1.32
N PHE A 109 11.56 -7.73 0.27
CA PHE A 109 12.05 -6.46 -0.27
C PHE A 109 11.58 -5.29 0.60
N LEU A 110 10.30 -5.25 0.99
CA LEU A 110 9.72 -4.25 1.88
C LEU A 110 10.47 -4.14 3.20
N ALA A 111 10.84 -5.28 3.79
CA ALA A 111 11.57 -5.31 5.06
C ALA A 111 12.95 -4.62 5.01
N ARG A 112 13.57 -4.57 3.82
CA ARG A 112 14.90 -3.96 3.59
C ARG A 112 14.84 -2.62 2.84
N SER A 113 13.64 -2.20 2.43
CA SER A 113 13.41 -0.98 1.67
C SER A 113 13.27 0.25 2.59
N GLU A 114 13.14 1.41 1.97
CA GLU A 114 12.83 2.68 2.63
C GLU A 114 11.40 2.74 3.23
N PHE A 115 10.58 1.69 3.10
CA PHE A 115 9.19 1.68 3.57
C PHE A 115 9.08 2.14 5.02
N ARG A 116 9.80 1.50 5.94
CA ARG A 116 9.71 1.80 7.37
C ARG A 116 10.26 3.18 7.70
N ALA A 117 11.39 3.55 7.13
CA ALA A 117 11.98 4.87 7.31
C ALA A 117 11.02 5.98 6.85
N ARG A 118 10.33 5.77 5.72
CA ARG A 118 9.38 6.73 5.16
C ARG A 118 8.05 6.76 5.92
N PHE A 119 7.61 5.63 6.47
CA PHE A 119 6.48 5.55 7.38
C PHE A 119 6.70 6.44 8.60
N GLU A 120 7.87 6.37 9.21
CA GLU A 120 8.23 7.12 10.42
C GLU A 120 8.63 8.58 10.17
N ARG A 121 9.03 8.96 8.95
CA ARG A 121 9.53 10.30 8.62
C ARG A 121 8.39 11.34 8.63
N LYS A 122 7.88 11.67 9.82
CA LYS A 122 6.79 12.62 10.06
C LYS A 122 7.19 13.69 11.09
N GLY A 123 8.44 14.14 11.03
CA GLY A 123 8.95 15.21 11.90
C GLY A 123 8.73 14.88 13.39
N ARG A 124 8.09 15.78 14.11
CA ARG A 124 7.81 15.64 15.56
C ARG A 124 6.98 14.40 15.93
N LEU A 125 6.26 13.82 14.98
CA LEU A 125 5.42 12.62 15.20
C LEU A 125 6.15 11.31 14.94
N ARG A 126 7.47 11.34 14.70
CA ARG A 126 8.27 10.15 14.43
C ARG A 126 8.13 9.09 15.53
N ASN A 127 8.27 9.49 16.79
CA ASN A 127 8.21 8.55 17.92
C ASN A 127 6.83 7.88 18.04
N TYR A 128 5.77 8.62 17.74
CA TYR A 128 4.43 8.04 17.68
C TYR A 128 4.34 6.96 16.60
N LEU A 129 4.83 7.23 15.40
CA LEU A 129 4.80 6.24 14.32
C LEU A 129 5.77 5.07 14.55
N ALA A 130 6.91 5.30 15.18
CA ALA A 130 7.87 4.25 15.52
C ALA A 130 7.25 3.16 16.43
N SER A 131 6.29 3.53 17.29
CA SER A 131 5.57 2.59 18.15
C SER A 131 4.47 1.78 17.45
N ILE A 132 4.07 2.17 16.21
CA ILE A 132 3.00 1.50 15.47
C ILE A 132 3.58 0.34 14.67
N PRO A 133 3.14 -0.91 14.89
CA PRO A 133 3.58 -2.03 14.08
C PRO A 133 3.06 -1.92 12.64
N THR A 134 3.87 -2.39 11.70
CA THR A 134 3.48 -2.52 10.29
C THR A 134 3.62 -3.96 9.85
N GLY A 135 2.65 -4.48 9.11
CA GLY A 135 2.67 -5.86 8.62
C GLY A 135 2.13 -5.98 7.21
N VAL A 136 2.40 -7.11 6.57
CA VAL A 136 1.83 -7.47 5.27
C VAL A 136 0.87 -8.64 5.47
N ILE A 137 -0.34 -8.51 4.96
CA ILE A 137 -1.32 -9.60 4.93
C ILE A 137 -0.96 -10.51 3.76
N VAL A 138 -0.52 -11.72 4.06
CA VAL A 138 -0.10 -12.71 3.05
C VAL A 138 -1.18 -13.73 2.71
N HIS A 139 -2.31 -13.71 3.40
CA HIS A 139 -3.42 -14.63 3.12
C HIS A 139 -4.10 -14.26 1.79
N PRO A 140 -4.21 -15.19 0.84
CA PRO A 140 -4.66 -14.88 -0.53
C PRO A 140 -6.12 -14.41 -0.60
N THR A 141 -6.95 -14.81 0.36
CA THR A 141 -8.38 -14.47 0.42
C THR A 141 -8.74 -13.69 1.69
N ALA A 142 -7.84 -12.87 2.23
CA ALA A 142 -8.04 -12.15 3.48
C ALA A 142 -9.34 -11.32 3.51
N THR A 143 -9.69 -10.68 2.40
CA THR A 143 -10.93 -9.92 2.26
C THR A 143 -12.18 -10.78 2.49
N PHE A 144 -12.22 -11.99 1.90
CA PHE A 144 -13.36 -12.91 2.07
C PHE A 144 -13.45 -13.42 3.50
N VAL A 145 -12.31 -13.73 4.15
CA VAL A 145 -12.27 -14.11 5.56
C VAL A 145 -12.82 -13.00 6.45
N GLY A 146 -12.42 -11.76 6.18
CA GLY A 146 -12.94 -10.58 6.89
C GLY A 146 -14.46 -10.41 6.72
N LEU A 147 -14.95 -10.48 5.48
CA LEU A 147 -16.37 -10.37 5.17
C LEU A 147 -17.18 -11.49 5.84
N GLN A 148 -16.70 -12.73 5.81
CA GLN A 148 -17.34 -13.86 6.47
C GLN A 148 -17.43 -13.65 8.00
N SER A 149 -16.36 -13.14 8.62
CA SER A 149 -16.35 -12.82 10.05
C SER A 149 -17.37 -11.72 10.39
N MET A 150 -17.47 -10.68 9.56
CA MET A 150 -18.45 -9.62 9.73
C MET A 150 -19.88 -10.14 9.60
N ALA A 151 -20.17 -10.94 8.57
CA ALA A 151 -21.50 -11.53 8.35
C ALA A 151 -21.93 -12.39 9.53
N LYS A 152 -21.05 -13.24 10.08
CA LYS A 152 -21.34 -14.03 11.30
C LYS A 152 -21.68 -13.14 12.48
N ARG A 153 -20.89 -12.10 12.76
CA ARG A 153 -21.14 -11.16 13.86
C ARG A 153 -22.49 -10.45 13.75
N THR A 154 -22.87 -10.05 12.53
CA THR A 154 -24.16 -9.42 12.27
C THR A 154 -25.32 -10.39 12.50
N SER A 155 -25.20 -11.64 12.05
CA SER A 155 -26.20 -12.70 12.27
C SER A 155 -26.38 -13.01 13.76
N ASP A 156 -25.27 -13.16 14.49
CA ASP A 156 -25.31 -13.42 15.94
C ASP A 156 -25.93 -12.26 16.73
N ALA A 157 -25.65 -11.02 16.33
CA ALA A 157 -26.25 -9.82 16.93
C ALA A 157 -27.75 -9.75 16.67
N ALA A 158 -28.18 -10.04 15.44
CA ALA A 158 -29.61 -10.08 15.09
C ALA A 158 -30.37 -11.20 15.84
N SER A 159 -29.72 -12.35 16.03
CA SER A 159 -30.30 -13.47 16.81
C SER A 159 -30.48 -13.13 18.29
N ARG A 160 -29.55 -12.34 18.87
CA ARG A 160 -29.63 -11.88 20.27
C ARG A 160 -30.65 -10.75 20.49
N ALA A 161 -30.94 -9.97 19.45
CA ALA A 161 -31.90 -8.87 19.50
C ALA A 161 -33.36 -9.30 19.29
N ARG A 162 -33.69 -10.60 19.33
CA ARG A 162 -35.04 -11.11 19.16
C ARG A 162 -35.92 -10.61 20.35
N PRO A 163 -37.05 -9.92 20.08
CA PRO A 163 -37.90 -9.40 21.17
C PRO A 163 -38.41 -10.53 22.05
N LEU A 164 -38.41 -10.31 23.36
CA LEU A 164 -39.20 -11.10 24.29
C LEU A 164 -40.65 -11.06 23.79
N ALA A 165 -41.20 -12.18 23.40
CA ALA A 165 -42.61 -12.29 23.07
C ALA A 165 -43.41 -11.77 24.27
N ALA A 166 -44.26 -10.76 24.04
CA ALA A 166 -45.20 -10.31 25.00
C ALA A 166 -46.12 -11.49 25.38
N ASP A 167 -46.03 -11.95 26.59
CA ASP A 167 -46.90 -12.98 27.12
C ASP A 167 -48.31 -12.37 27.24
N SER A 168 -49.11 -12.56 26.19
CA SER A 168 -50.54 -12.20 26.21
C SER A 168 -51.31 -13.31 26.90
N ARG A 169 -51.29 -13.30 28.24
CA ARG A 169 -52.32 -13.95 29.08
C ARG A 169 -53.03 -12.85 29.83
N GLY A 170 -54.22 -12.56 29.39
CA GLY A 170 -55.26 -11.84 30.07
C GLY A 170 -56.61 -12.42 29.61
#